data_754f6483190a25cda6960edf4f378e25
#
_entry.id   754f6483190a25cda6960edf4f378e25
#
_cell.length_a   1.000
_cell.length_b   1.000
_cell.length_c   1.000
_cell.angle_alpha   90.00
_cell.angle_beta   90.00
_cell.angle_gamma   90.00
#
_symmetry.space_group_name_H-M   'P 1'
#
loop_
_entity.id
_entity.type
_entity.pdbx_description
1 polymer ?
#
loop_
_entity_poly.entity_id
_entity_poly.type
_entity_poly.pdbx_seq_one_letter_code
_entity_poly.pdbx_strand_id
1 'polypeptide(L)'
;MSDFPAISQLKFPFRLKEDQTEAVNAWINNNYRGTILYSTGTGKTEIAFECARRIASEFSTTITTTIDSPSPIDILLIVPRIILIEQNIQRLVTYGIPREKIGAYFGERKEVKEITICTYQSVVRNLDIIRRAKMVIFDEVHLLRDTAKIFSKIFDVIAEDYKKAILGLTATLDESDLDKYNTILTLLPPVKRYPIRKAVNDKRLAKPIVIPLKVTLTETEQIDYENYSSKIKKISNRFKKYDAKSMTTLLRKGGFVSGMAKAWFSNVRKRKLLLSCAENKLLSAVNLVTKKFPNEKIMIFSETIDSISKLRDMLESQGTKAMIIDSNINSRKRAAILNQWGREFYPLLSVHTLEIGFDLPHVRIEVILATTSNMNQVIQRIGRVLRKYEGKDLALIYVIYVSDTKDDNIHELVKKAVTTDSRQEYRKEEELENNKTEIKEKNDVLNNNNNNSKRMKKTVERKRLEKAYNIIESTLFEPMIIEIREEKEGLQQQDSSHENEENQSQIEKKRLFRVRSSIKEKNKYYEVDIENGTCTCPDFKFKLNKCKHIVATELFLF
;
A
#
# COMPACT_ATOMS: atom_id res chain seq x y z
N MET A 1 29.22 4.05 35.41
CA MET A 1 28.54 3.77 34.12
C MET A 1 27.12 4.21 34.32
N SER A 2 26.55 4.98 33.39
CA SER A 2 25.26 5.68 33.57
C SER A 2 24.13 4.71 33.90
N ASP A 3 23.44 4.91 35.01
CA ASP A 3 22.24 4.15 35.44
C ASP A 3 21.00 4.36 34.58
N PHE A 4 21.15 5.04 33.43
CA PHE A 4 20.03 5.34 32.52
C PHE A 4 19.81 4.22 31.51
N PRO A 5 18.54 3.83 31.25
CA PRO A 5 18.19 2.85 30.22
C PRO A 5 18.80 3.22 28.85
N ALA A 6 19.33 2.25 28.11
CA ALA A 6 19.98 2.51 26.82
C ALA A 6 19.08 3.29 25.84
N ILE A 7 17.76 3.02 25.85
CA ILE A 7 16.80 3.69 24.97
C ILE A 7 16.68 5.20 25.22
N SER A 8 17.05 5.71 26.40
CA SER A 8 17.06 7.13 26.71
C SER A 8 18.10 7.91 25.90
N GLN A 9 19.14 7.22 25.40
CA GLN A 9 20.22 7.77 24.58
C GLN A 9 19.81 7.96 23.11
N LEU A 10 18.64 7.47 22.71
CA LEU A 10 18.15 7.54 21.32
C LEU A 10 18.02 8.98 20.84
N LYS A 11 18.65 9.27 19.71
CA LYS A 11 18.62 10.57 19.04
C LYS A 11 18.23 10.40 17.58
N PHE A 12 17.07 10.94 17.21
CA PHE A 12 16.68 10.98 15.80
C PHE A 12 17.50 12.01 15.03
N PRO A 13 17.95 11.72 13.80
CA PRO A 13 18.60 12.69 12.90
C PRO A 13 17.61 13.70 12.32
N PHE A 14 16.34 13.67 12.71
CA PHE A 14 15.25 14.54 12.28
C PHE A 14 14.30 14.84 13.44
N ARG A 15 13.42 15.81 13.26
CA ARG A 15 12.33 16.08 14.20
C ARG A 15 11.12 15.23 13.83
N LEU A 16 10.47 14.65 14.83
CA LEU A 16 9.16 14.02 14.65
C LEU A 16 8.17 15.07 14.16
N LYS A 17 7.29 14.65 13.27
CA LYS A 17 6.20 15.50 12.78
C LYS A 17 5.12 15.62 13.84
N GLU A 18 4.30 16.66 13.72
CA GLU A 18 3.23 16.97 14.68
C GLU A 18 2.31 15.78 14.91
N ASP A 19 1.82 15.15 13.83
CA ASP A 19 0.98 13.94 13.91
C ASP A 19 1.64 12.78 14.68
N GLN A 20 2.97 12.61 14.53
CA GLN A 20 3.72 11.58 15.26
C GLN A 20 3.83 11.92 16.74
N THR A 21 4.07 13.19 17.07
CA THR A 21 4.10 13.66 18.46
C THR A 21 2.73 13.52 19.13
N GLU A 22 1.65 13.86 18.40
CA GLU A 22 0.28 13.62 18.87
C GLU A 22 0.00 12.13 19.14
N ALA A 23 0.53 11.23 18.29
CA ALA A 23 0.36 9.80 18.51
C ALA A 23 1.07 9.30 19.76
N VAL A 24 2.29 9.78 20.01
CA VAL A 24 3.03 9.50 21.25
C VAL A 24 2.24 10.00 22.46
N ASN A 25 1.78 11.25 22.42
CA ASN A 25 1.01 11.84 23.54
C ASN A 25 -0.32 11.10 23.76
N ALA A 26 -1.02 10.70 22.71
CA ALA A 26 -2.26 9.93 22.84
C ALA A 26 -2.03 8.57 23.52
N TRP A 27 -0.92 7.90 23.24
CA TRP A 27 -0.56 6.65 23.90
C TRP A 27 -0.17 6.85 25.38
N ILE A 28 0.61 7.90 25.68
CA ILE A 28 0.95 8.28 27.07
C ILE A 28 -0.31 8.58 27.86
N ASN A 29 -1.21 9.40 27.32
CA ASN A 29 -2.47 9.79 27.96
C ASN A 29 -3.44 8.60 28.15
N ASN A 30 -3.25 7.51 27.43
CA ASN A 30 -3.99 6.25 27.63
C ASN A 30 -3.22 5.26 28.52
N ASN A 31 -2.51 5.76 29.52
CA ASN A 31 -1.77 4.98 30.51
C ASN A 31 -0.75 4.02 29.87
N TYR A 32 -0.03 4.48 28.87
CA TYR A 32 1.01 3.71 28.17
C TYR A 32 0.49 2.41 27.53
N ARG A 33 -0.78 2.38 27.14
CA ARG A 33 -1.41 1.17 26.63
C ARG A 33 -2.35 1.48 25.47
N GLY A 34 -2.21 0.75 24.36
CA GLY A 34 -3.10 0.93 23.20
C GLY A 34 -2.42 0.72 21.86
N THR A 35 -3.20 0.89 20.80
CA THR A 35 -2.78 0.66 19.41
C THR A 35 -2.74 1.97 18.63
N ILE A 36 -1.65 2.21 17.90
CA ILE A 36 -1.50 3.29 16.95
C ILE A 36 -1.73 2.74 15.55
N LEU A 37 -2.80 3.21 14.90
CA LEU A 37 -3.18 2.84 13.53
C LEU A 37 -2.63 3.88 12.54
N TYR A 38 -1.50 3.58 11.94
CA TYR A 38 -0.81 4.47 11.01
C TYR A 38 -0.57 3.81 9.67
N SER A 39 -0.84 4.51 8.58
CA SER A 39 -0.57 4.05 7.21
C SER A 39 0.87 3.57 7.05
N THR A 40 1.10 2.63 6.13
CA THR A 40 2.44 2.16 5.82
C THR A 40 3.29 3.32 5.26
N GLY A 41 4.54 3.45 5.74
CA GLY A 41 5.47 4.49 5.27
C GLY A 41 5.35 5.85 5.95
N THR A 42 4.53 5.99 7.01
CA THR A 42 4.36 7.26 7.75
C THR A 42 5.17 7.35 9.04
N GLY A 43 6.05 6.37 9.32
CA GLY A 43 6.98 6.42 10.45
C GLY A 43 6.45 5.79 11.74
N LYS A 44 5.75 4.65 11.65
CA LYS A 44 5.30 3.87 12.83
C LYS A 44 6.42 3.48 13.76
N THR A 45 7.54 3.04 13.21
CA THR A 45 8.70 2.60 13.98
C THR A 45 9.31 3.73 14.78
N GLU A 46 9.39 4.92 14.19
CA GLU A 46 9.91 6.13 14.84
C GLU A 46 8.99 6.57 15.99
N ILE A 47 7.66 6.47 15.81
CA ILE A 47 6.69 6.70 16.88
C ILE A 47 6.92 5.71 18.04
N ALA A 48 7.12 4.41 17.72
CA ALA A 48 7.35 3.39 18.75
C ALA A 48 8.63 3.65 19.53
N PHE A 49 9.71 4.03 18.86
CA PHE A 49 10.96 4.35 19.51
C PHE A 49 10.87 5.62 20.37
N GLU A 50 10.09 6.61 19.93
CA GLU A 50 9.83 7.81 20.77
C GLU A 50 8.98 7.46 21.99
N CYS A 51 7.95 6.62 21.86
CA CYS A 51 7.19 6.10 22.99
C CYS A 51 8.12 5.44 24.01
N ALA A 52 9.03 4.58 23.52
CA ALA A 52 10.01 3.89 24.36
C ALA A 52 10.98 4.86 25.04
N ARG A 53 11.47 5.87 24.32
CA ARG A 53 12.36 6.91 24.86
C ARG A 53 11.67 7.75 25.95
N ARG A 54 10.40 8.11 25.74
CA ARG A 54 9.62 8.92 26.70
C ARG A 54 9.36 8.20 28.01
N ILE A 55 9.05 6.91 27.95
CA ILE A 55 8.77 6.12 29.16
C ILE A 55 10.07 5.70 29.88
N ALA A 56 11.23 5.75 29.21
CA ALA A 56 12.51 5.33 29.80
C ALA A 56 12.87 6.11 31.07
N SER A 57 12.47 7.38 31.17
CA SER A 57 12.67 8.18 32.38
C SER A 57 11.92 7.61 33.61
N GLU A 58 10.79 6.95 33.38
CA GLU A 58 10.00 6.33 34.45
C GLU A 58 10.58 5.00 34.92
N PHE A 59 11.39 4.33 34.08
CA PHE A 59 12.07 3.09 34.44
C PHE A 59 13.16 3.29 35.49
N SER A 60 13.73 4.50 35.58
CA SER A 60 14.82 4.83 36.49
C SER A 60 14.37 4.97 37.94
N THR A 61 13.07 5.15 38.20
CA THR A 61 12.53 5.39 39.56
C THR A 61 12.12 4.11 40.30
N THR A 62 12.13 2.95 39.63
CA THR A 62 11.66 1.70 40.23
C THR A 62 12.77 0.63 40.26
N ILE A 63 13.88 0.90 40.93
CA ILE A 63 14.94 -0.11 41.14
C ILE A 63 14.75 -0.74 42.54
N THR A 64 14.02 -1.85 42.60
CA THR A 64 14.18 -2.88 43.62
C THR A 64 14.77 -4.11 42.92
N THR A 65 16.08 -4.15 42.81
CA THR A 65 16.82 -5.34 42.36
C THR A 65 16.94 -6.34 43.50
N THR A 66 16.18 -7.41 43.45
CA THR A 66 16.54 -8.65 44.11
C THR A 66 17.65 -9.31 43.28
N ILE A 67 18.74 -9.67 43.94
CA ILE A 67 20.03 -10.07 43.32
C ILE A 67 19.95 -11.34 42.44
N ASP A 68 18.84 -12.08 42.46
CA ASP A 68 18.66 -13.37 41.77
C ASP A 68 17.74 -13.35 40.56
N SER A 69 17.30 -12.19 40.07
CA SER A 69 16.44 -12.13 38.88
C SER A 69 17.27 -11.97 37.61
N PRO A 70 16.90 -12.69 36.51
CA PRO A 70 17.56 -12.50 35.21
C PRO A 70 17.44 -11.05 34.75
N SER A 71 18.48 -10.53 34.10
CA SER A 71 18.58 -9.11 33.66
C SER A 71 17.27 -8.60 33.05
N PRO A 72 16.78 -7.45 33.52
CA PRO A 72 15.53 -6.88 33.02
C PRO A 72 15.63 -6.53 31.53
N ILE A 73 14.56 -6.74 30.81
CA ILE A 73 14.39 -6.25 29.45
C ILE A 73 13.65 -4.91 29.53
N ASP A 74 14.30 -3.82 29.16
CA ASP A 74 13.61 -2.53 29.16
C ASP A 74 12.57 -2.48 28.04
N ILE A 75 12.98 -2.82 26.81
CA ILE A 75 12.12 -2.80 25.63
C ILE A 75 12.13 -4.15 24.92
N LEU A 76 10.96 -4.72 24.72
CA LEU A 76 10.75 -5.88 23.86
C LEU A 76 10.00 -5.48 22.60
N LEU A 77 10.68 -5.50 21.44
CA LEU A 77 10.06 -5.25 20.14
C LEU A 77 9.76 -6.58 19.46
N ILE A 78 8.49 -6.86 19.22
CA ILE A 78 8.00 -8.07 18.57
C ILE A 78 7.64 -7.76 17.12
N VAL A 79 8.35 -8.40 16.19
CA VAL A 79 8.19 -8.16 14.75
C VAL A 79 7.68 -9.40 14.02
N PRO A 80 6.97 -9.24 12.89
CA PRO A 80 6.39 -10.37 12.16
C PRO A 80 7.41 -11.26 11.46
N ARG A 81 8.62 -10.76 11.16
CA ARG A 81 9.61 -11.48 10.33
C ARG A 81 11.05 -11.20 10.77
N ILE A 82 11.92 -12.19 10.58
CA ILE A 82 13.35 -12.14 10.97
C ILE A 82 14.09 -10.96 10.32
N ILE A 83 13.80 -10.64 9.05
CA ILE A 83 14.47 -9.53 8.35
C ILE A 83 14.23 -8.17 9.03
N LEU A 84 13.08 -7.99 9.68
CA LEU A 84 12.77 -6.77 10.41
C LEU A 84 13.59 -6.64 11.72
N ILE A 85 14.09 -7.75 12.26
CA ILE A 85 14.98 -7.72 13.43
C ILE A 85 16.25 -6.96 13.05
N GLU A 86 16.92 -7.37 11.97
CA GLU A 86 18.16 -6.75 11.54
C GLU A 86 17.96 -5.29 11.14
N GLN A 87 16.87 -4.99 10.42
CA GLN A 87 16.53 -3.61 10.04
C GLN A 87 16.32 -2.70 11.27
N ASN A 88 15.64 -3.17 12.30
CA ASN A 88 15.43 -2.39 13.52
C ASN A 88 16.70 -2.27 14.35
N ILE A 89 17.57 -3.30 14.38
CA ILE A 89 18.91 -3.20 14.99
C ILE A 89 19.72 -2.09 14.33
N GLN A 90 19.84 -2.13 13.00
CA GLN A 90 20.55 -1.11 12.22
C GLN A 90 20.00 0.30 12.49
N ARG A 91 18.69 0.44 12.52
CA ARG A 91 18.01 1.71 12.78
C ARG A 91 18.30 2.24 14.19
N LEU A 92 18.22 1.39 15.21
CA LEU A 92 18.56 1.76 16.60
C LEU A 92 20.02 2.19 16.72
N VAL A 93 20.94 1.45 16.09
CA VAL A 93 22.37 1.83 16.05
C VAL A 93 22.58 3.17 15.37
N THR A 94 21.91 3.40 14.24
CA THR A 94 21.96 4.69 13.52
C THR A 94 21.41 5.84 14.39
N TYR A 95 20.47 5.56 15.28
CA TYR A 95 19.90 6.53 16.22
C TYR A 95 20.71 6.62 17.55
N GLY A 96 21.92 6.08 17.59
CA GLY A 96 22.88 6.25 18.67
C GLY A 96 22.79 5.24 19.80
N ILE A 97 22.02 4.15 19.65
CA ILE A 97 21.98 3.08 20.64
C ILE A 97 23.20 2.15 20.45
N PRO A 98 24.01 1.91 21.50
CA PRO A 98 25.15 0.99 21.42
C PRO A 98 24.71 -0.42 21.03
N ARG A 99 25.43 -1.05 20.08
CA ARG A 99 25.08 -2.39 19.56
C ARG A 99 25.06 -3.47 20.63
N GLU A 100 25.91 -3.35 21.63
CA GLU A 100 26.00 -4.27 22.78
C GLU A 100 24.74 -4.25 23.66
N LYS A 101 23.94 -3.20 23.61
CA LYS A 101 22.68 -3.07 24.36
C LYS A 101 21.47 -3.69 23.61
N ILE A 102 21.66 -4.12 22.36
CA ILE A 102 20.59 -4.63 21.51
C ILE A 102 20.74 -6.13 21.33
N GLY A 103 19.76 -6.89 21.80
CA GLY A 103 19.64 -8.34 21.64
C GLY A 103 18.71 -8.74 20.50
N ALA A 104 18.92 -9.96 19.97
CA ALA A 104 18.08 -10.56 18.94
C ALA A 104 17.64 -11.97 19.36
N TYR A 105 16.32 -12.21 19.40
CA TYR A 105 15.78 -13.46 19.88
C TYR A 105 14.89 -14.15 18.84
N PHE A 106 15.50 -15.07 18.07
CA PHE A 106 14.80 -15.86 17.04
C PHE A 106 15.60 -17.11 16.67
N GLY A 107 14.95 -18.16 16.16
CA GLY A 107 15.61 -19.38 15.73
C GLY A 107 16.60 -19.90 16.78
N GLU A 108 17.86 -20.05 16.39
CA GLU A 108 18.97 -20.45 17.25
C GLU A 108 19.57 -19.27 18.05
N ARG A 109 19.43 -18.05 17.55
CA ARG A 109 19.92 -16.85 18.23
C ARG A 109 19.00 -16.46 19.39
N LYS A 110 19.52 -16.56 20.63
CA LYS A 110 18.77 -16.36 21.88
C LYS A 110 19.37 -15.23 22.75
N GLU A 111 19.80 -14.18 22.10
CA GLU A 111 20.45 -13.04 22.74
C GLU A 111 19.40 -12.10 23.34
N VAL A 112 19.34 -12.05 24.69
CA VAL A 112 18.45 -11.16 25.44
C VAL A 112 19.28 -10.05 26.07
N LYS A 113 18.90 -8.78 25.82
CA LYS A 113 19.56 -7.57 26.34
C LYS A 113 18.51 -6.51 26.70
N GLU A 114 18.95 -5.34 27.14
CA GLU A 114 18.09 -4.22 27.54
C GLU A 114 17.04 -3.90 26.47
N ILE A 115 17.44 -3.86 25.19
CA ILE A 115 16.52 -3.76 24.06
C ILE A 115 16.57 -5.08 23.32
N THR A 116 15.51 -5.85 23.38
CA THR A 116 15.44 -7.17 22.73
C THR A 116 14.42 -7.14 21.59
N ILE A 117 14.85 -7.57 20.40
CA ILE A 117 13.98 -7.68 19.22
C ILE A 117 13.75 -9.15 18.91
N CYS A 118 12.50 -9.56 18.76
CA CYS A 118 12.14 -10.97 18.55
C CYS A 118 11.00 -11.12 17.53
N THR A 119 10.76 -12.36 17.09
CA THR A 119 9.60 -12.68 16.25
C THR A 119 8.43 -13.17 17.09
N TYR A 120 7.20 -13.02 16.57
CA TYR A 120 5.99 -13.58 17.18
C TYR A 120 6.13 -15.07 17.50
N GLN A 121 6.72 -15.85 16.57
CA GLN A 121 6.91 -17.30 16.75
C GLN A 121 7.86 -17.63 17.91
N SER A 122 8.87 -16.78 18.11
CA SER A 122 9.84 -16.96 19.23
C SER A 122 9.21 -16.62 20.56
N VAL A 123 8.41 -15.57 20.62
CA VAL A 123 7.69 -15.16 21.83
C VAL A 123 6.69 -16.21 22.29
N VAL A 124 5.92 -16.79 21.39
CA VAL A 124 4.94 -17.85 21.73
C VAL A 124 5.62 -19.06 22.38
N ARG A 125 6.86 -19.35 22.00
CA ARG A 125 7.66 -20.46 22.59
C ARG A 125 8.25 -20.12 23.95
N ASN A 126 8.41 -18.84 24.27
CA ASN A 126 8.96 -18.36 25.53
C ASN A 126 8.27 -17.06 25.95
N LEU A 127 7.14 -17.18 26.64
CA LEU A 127 6.33 -16.05 27.09
C LEU A 127 6.97 -15.28 28.25
N ASP A 128 7.94 -15.88 28.93
CA ASP A 128 8.66 -15.24 30.04
C ASP A 128 9.35 -13.95 29.58
N ILE A 129 9.80 -13.89 28.35
CA ILE A 129 10.38 -12.67 27.76
C ILE A 129 9.39 -11.49 27.84
N ILE A 130 8.07 -11.71 27.63
CA ILE A 130 7.05 -10.66 27.77
C ILE A 130 6.92 -10.26 29.24
N ARG A 131 6.93 -11.23 30.17
CA ARG A 131 6.79 -10.95 31.60
C ARG A 131 7.94 -10.10 32.12
N ARG A 132 9.18 -10.38 31.67
CA ARG A 132 10.40 -9.68 32.06
C ARG A 132 10.52 -8.28 31.44
N ALA A 133 9.83 -8.00 30.35
CA ALA A 133 9.91 -6.72 29.67
C ALA A 133 9.14 -5.63 30.43
N LYS A 134 9.74 -4.44 30.58
CA LYS A 134 9.06 -3.25 31.13
C LYS A 134 8.09 -2.66 30.12
N MET A 135 8.48 -2.60 28.86
CA MET A 135 7.62 -2.19 27.73
C MET A 135 7.63 -3.25 26.64
N VAL A 136 6.46 -3.50 26.07
CA VAL A 136 6.30 -4.41 24.91
C VAL A 136 5.72 -3.64 23.72
N ILE A 137 6.36 -3.77 22.57
CA ILE A 137 5.93 -3.19 21.32
C ILE A 137 5.58 -4.31 20.35
N PHE A 138 4.35 -4.34 19.86
CA PHE A 138 3.86 -5.28 18.85
C PHE A 138 3.81 -4.59 17.50
N ASP A 139 4.75 -4.88 16.59
CA ASP A 139 4.69 -4.42 15.21
C ASP A 139 3.75 -5.34 14.41
N GLU A 140 2.86 -4.74 13.61
CA GLU A 140 1.76 -5.40 12.91
C GLU A 140 0.84 -6.19 13.87
N VAL A 141 0.37 -5.52 14.91
CA VAL A 141 -0.44 -6.11 16.00
C VAL A 141 -1.71 -6.82 15.49
N HIS A 142 -2.21 -6.49 14.28
CA HIS A 142 -3.34 -7.18 13.64
C HIS A 142 -3.08 -8.69 13.36
N LEU A 143 -1.84 -9.15 13.52
CA LEU A 143 -1.53 -10.58 13.46
C LEU A 143 -2.02 -11.34 14.69
N LEU A 144 -2.16 -10.68 15.83
CA LEU A 144 -2.77 -11.22 17.04
C LEU A 144 -4.29 -11.26 16.83
N ARG A 145 -4.82 -12.44 16.57
CA ARG A 145 -6.26 -12.67 16.29
C ARG A 145 -6.82 -13.69 17.25
N ASP A 146 -8.04 -13.49 17.70
CA ASP A 146 -8.76 -14.45 18.54
C ASP A 146 -8.92 -15.82 17.86
N THR A 147 -9.03 -15.82 16.53
CA THR A 147 -9.11 -17.06 15.73
C THR A 147 -7.78 -17.81 15.61
N ALA A 148 -6.66 -17.19 15.98
CA ALA A 148 -5.32 -17.79 15.88
C ALA A 148 -4.86 -18.32 17.26
N LYS A 149 -5.29 -19.54 17.60
CA LYS A 149 -5.02 -20.19 18.90
C LYS A 149 -3.55 -20.14 19.34
N ILE A 150 -2.60 -20.08 18.39
CA ILE A 150 -1.18 -20.00 18.71
C ILE A 150 -0.82 -18.72 19.49
N PHE A 151 -1.60 -17.65 19.33
CA PHE A 151 -1.34 -16.36 19.97
C PHE A 151 -2.20 -16.11 21.22
N SER A 152 -3.17 -16.98 21.56
CA SER A 152 -4.03 -16.80 22.74
C SER A 152 -3.22 -16.62 24.04
N LYS A 153 -2.14 -17.38 24.19
CA LYS A 153 -1.25 -17.29 25.35
C LYS A 153 -0.55 -15.92 25.50
N ILE A 154 -0.40 -15.16 24.40
CA ILE A 154 0.13 -13.79 24.47
C ILE A 154 -0.92 -12.90 25.12
N PHE A 155 -2.19 -13.06 24.78
CA PHE A 155 -3.28 -12.29 25.40
C PHE A 155 -3.36 -12.53 26.91
N ASP A 156 -3.21 -13.78 27.35
CA ASP A 156 -3.21 -14.13 28.77
C ASP A 156 -2.11 -13.35 29.51
N VAL A 157 -0.88 -13.38 28.99
CA VAL A 157 0.26 -12.66 29.60
C VAL A 157 0.09 -11.14 29.57
N ILE A 158 -0.51 -10.58 28.50
CA ILE A 158 -0.81 -9.15 28.42
C ILE A 158 -1.87 -8.75 29.44
N ALA A 159 -2.81 -9.64 29.73
CA ALA A 159 -3.89 -9.39 30.70
C ALA A 159 -3.43 -9.53 32.14
N GLU A 160 -2.36 -10.30 32.43
CA GLU A 160 -1.81 -10.51 33.79
C GLU A 160 -1.35 -9.19 34.46
N ASP A 161 -0.83 -8.26 33.68
CA ASP A 161 -0.24 -7.01 34.19
C ASP A 161 -0.79 -5.78 33.44
N TYR A 162 -1.78 -5.13 34.02
CA TYR A 162 -2.41 -3.93 33.46
C TYR A 162 -1.55 -2.67 33.56
N LYS A 163 -0.50 -2.67 34.41
CA LYS A 163 0.42 -1.54 34.55
C LYS A 163 1.55 -1.56 33.54
N LYS A 164 1.78 -2.70 32.89
CA LYS A 164 2.81 -2.85 31.87
C LYS A 164 2.53 -1.97 30.67
N ALA A 165 3.54 -1.23 30.24
CA ALA A 165 3.47 -0.41 29.03
C ALA A 165 3.42 -1.31 27.78
N ILE A 166 2.36 -1.17 26.98
CA ILE A 166 2.18 -1.98 25.78
C ILE A 166 1.72 -1.10 24.62
N LEU A 167 2.45 -1.18 23.50
CA LEU A 167 2.16 -0.46 22.27
C LEU A 167 1.90 -1.43 21.14
N GLY A 168 0.71 -1.35 20.55
CA GLY A 168 0.40 -1.99 19.27
C GLY A 168 0.62 -1.02 18.11
N LEU A 169 1.24 -1.49 17.03
CA LEU A 169 1.39 -0.75 15.78
C LEU A 169 0.76 -1.53 14.65
N THR A 170 -0.02 -0.89 13.81
CA THR A 170 -0.52 -1.49 12.56
C THR A 170 -0.97 -0.41 11.58
N ALA A 171 -1.03 -0.77 10.30
CA ALA A 171 -1.66 0.06 9.29
C ALA A 171 -3.17 -0.20 9.20
N THR A 172 -3.61 -1.37 9.66
CA THR A 172 -4.99 -1.84 9.47
C THR A 172 -5.44 -2.69 10.64
N LEU A 173 -6.59 -2.35 11.18
CA LEU A 173 -7.31 -3.16 12.16
C LEU A 173 -8.80 -3.02 11.83
N ASP A 174 -9.46 -4.12 11.53
CA ASP A 174 -10.90 -4.12 11.28
C ASP A 174 -11.65 -4.19 12.60
N GLU A 175 -12.03 -3.03 13.12
CA GLU A 175 -12.71 -2.90 14.39
C GLU A 175 -14.14 -3.45 14.35
N SER A 176 -14.69 -3.69 13.16
CA SER A 176 -16.01 -4.30 13.01
C SER A 176 -15.98 -5.84 13.06
N ASP A 177 -14.82 -6.45 12.84
CA ASP A 177 -14.65 -7.91 12.88
C ASP A 177 -14.31 -8.37 14.31
N LEU A 178 -15.29 -8.28 15.21
CA LEU A 178 -15.14 -8.67 16.61
C LEU A 178 -14.79 -10.15 16.78
N ASP A 179 -15.21 -11.03 15.87
CA ASP A 179 -14.83 -12.44 15.90
C ASP A 179 -13.31 -12.64 15.85
N LYS A 180 -12.58 -11.69 15.22
CA LYS A 180 -11.14 -11.78 15.07
C LYS A 180 -10.35 -10.91 16.04
N TYR A 181 -10.91 -9.78 16.46
CA TYR A 181 -10.11 -8.74 17.12
C TYR A 181 -10.69 -8.26 18.47
N ASN A 182 -11.71 -8.91 19.00
CA ASN A 182 -12.34 -8.48 20.27
C ASN A 182 -11.31 -8.37 21.40
N THR A 183 -10.45 -9.37 21.58
CA THR A 183 -9.46 -9.37 22.66
C THR A 183 -8.44 -8.25 22.49
N ILE A 184 -7.93 -8.04 21.26
CA ILE A 184 -6.96 -6.97 21.02
C ILE A 184 -7.58 -5.59 21.18
N LEU A 185 -8.82 -5.40 20.72
CA LEU A 185 -9.56 -4.14 20.88
C LEU A 185 -9.84 -3.81 22.36
N THR A 186 -10.07 -4.83 23.18
CA THR A 186 -10.27 -4.67 24.63
C THR A 186 -8.96 -4.36 25.35
N LEU A 187 -7.89 -5.12 25.08
CA LEU A 187 -6.62 -5.00 25.80
C LEU A 187 -5.74 -3.83 25.32
N LEU A 188 -5.81 -3.51 24.02
CA LEU A 188 -5.00 -2.50 23.35
C LEU A 188 -5.87 -1.68 22.39
N PRO A 189 -6.81 -0.87 22.91
CA PRO A 189 -7.73 -0.10 22.07
C PRO A 189 -6.96 0.88 21.15
N PRO A 190 -7.53 1.22 19.99
CA PRO A 190 -6.96 2.24 19.11
C PRO A 190 -6.93 3.62 19.79
N VAL A 191 -5.74 4.19 19.96
CA VAL A 191 -5.57 5.50 20.63
C VAL A 191 -5.30 6.64 19.64
N LYS A 192 -4.75 6.33 18.47
CA LYS A 192 -4.54 7.32 17.40
C LYS A 192 -4.62 6.65 16.04
N ARG A 193 -5.23 7.37 15.08
CA ARG A 193 -5.37 6.94 13.68
C ARG A 193 -4.77 7.97 12.74
N TYR A 194 -4.04 7.46 11.75
CA TYR A 194 -3.47 8.27 10.68
C TYR A 194 -3.60 7.51 9.35
N PRO A 195 -4.77 7.60 8.72
CA PRO A 195 -5.12 6.82 7.55
C PRO A 195 -4.43 7.34 6.27
N ILE A 196 -4.43 6.52 5.18
CA ILE A 196 -3.80 6.84 3.90
C ILE A 196 -4.27 8.21 3.39
N ARG A 197 -5.58 8.48 3.46
CA ARG A 197 -6.17 9.72 2.94
C ARG A 197 -5.62 10.95 3.67
N LYS A 198 -5.52 10.91 5.01
CA LYS A 198 -4.93 11.99 5.80
C LYS A 198 -3.45 12.15 5.46
N ALA A 199 -2.70 11.06 5.38
CA ALA A 199 -1.29 11.08 5.01
C ALA A 199 -1.05 11.66 3.60
N VAL A 200 -1.95 11.42 2.65
CA VAL A 200 -1.92 12.02 1.30
C VAL A 200 -2.25 13.52 1.37
N ASN A 201 -3.27 13.91 2.13
CA ASN A 201 -3.65 15.33 2.29
C ASN A 201 -2.51 16.13 2.94
N ASP A 202 -1.83 15.55 3.92
CA ASP A 202 -0.68 16.14 4.62
C ASP A 202 0.62 16.00 3.81
N LYS A 203 0.53 15.55 2.55
CA LYS A 203 1.67 15.35 1.63
C LYS A 203 2.77 14.42 2.17
N ARG A 204 2.41 13.50 3.07
CA ARG A 204 3.32 12.48 3.60
C ARG A 204 3.41 11.23 2.71
N LEU A 205 2.36 10.98 1.94
CA LEU A 205 2.30 9.94 0.93
C LEU A 205 2.00 10.55 -0.44
N ALA A 206 2.45 9.89 -1.51
CA ALA A 206 2.06 10.22 -2.86
C ALA A 206 0.57 9.91 -3.05
N LYS A 207 -0.12 10.70 -3.87
CA LYS A 207 -1.53 10.49 -4.16
C LYS A 207 -1.72 9.26 -5.03
N PRO A 208 -2.49 8.25 -4.58
CA PRO A 208 -2.77 7.05 -5.36
C PRO A 208 -3.75 7.34 -6.49
N ILE A 209 -3.47 6.78 -7.65
CA ILE A 209 -4.34 6.75 -8.82
C ILE A 209 -4.54 5.30 -9.21
N VAL A 210 -5.73 4.76 -8.94
CA VAL A 210 -6.09 3.38 -9.31
C VAL A 210 -6.71 3.38 -10.70
N ILE A 211 -6.08 2.66 -11.62
CA ILE A 211 -6.47 2.58 -13.03
C ILE A 211 -6.86 1.13 -13.34
N PRO A 212 -8.16 0.83 -13.46
CA PRO A 212 -8.61 -0.50 -13.83
C PRO A 212 -8.37 -0.75 -15.33
N LEU A 213 -7.77 -1.90 -15.65
CA LEU A 213 -7.64 -2.42 -16.98
C LEU A 213 -8.47 -3.69 -17.13
N LYS A 214 -9.61 -3.56 -17.77
CA LYS A 214 -10.53 -4.65 -18.04
C LYS A 214 -10.05 -5.45 -19.26
N VAL A 215 -9.97 -6.78 -19.12
CA VAL A 215 -9.65 -7.70 -20.21
C VAL A 215 -10.67 -8.86 -20.25
N THR A 216 -10.72 -9.57 -21.36
CA THR A 216 -11.54 -10.79 -21.54
C THR A 216 -10.66 -12.02 -21.63
N LEU A 217 -11.19 -13.17 -21.33
CA LEU A 217 -10.54 -14.47 -21.60
C LEU A 217 -10.51 -14.73 -23.12
N THR A 218 -9.57 -15.53 -23.57
CA THR A 218 -9.64 -16.16 -24.90
C THR A 218 -10.76 -17.18 -24.92
N GLU A 219 -11.21 -17.62 -26.11
CA GLU A 219 -12.29 -18.60 -26.23
C GLU A 219 -11.99 -19.91 -25.48
N THR A 220 -10.77 -20.41 -25.59
CA THR A 220 -10.35 -21.64 -24.89
C THR A 220 -10.30 -21.45 -23.37
N GLU A 221 -9.80 -20.32 -22.90
CA GLU A 221 -9.78 -19.98 -21.48
C GLU A 221 -11.20 -19.80 -20.91
N GLN A 222 -12.12 -19.25 -21.69
CA GLN A 222 -13.52 -19.09 -21.30
C GLN A 222 -14.20 -20.45 -21.09
N ILE A 223 -14.01 -21.39 -22.01
CA ILE A 223 -14.53 -22.77 -21.89
C ILE A 223 -13.99 -23.44 -20.62
N ASP A 224 -12.69 -23.31 -20.36
CA ASP A 224 -12.06 -23.88 -19.18
C ASP A 224 -12.57 -23.23 -17.88
N TYR A 225 -12.71 -21.91 -17.87
CA TYR A 225 -13.25 -21.17 -16.73
C TYR A 225 -14.67 -21.61 -16.38
N GLU A 226 -15.54 -21.80 -17.38
CA GLU A 226 -16.92 -22.26 -17.22
C GLU A 226 -16.96 -23.71 -16.72
N ASN A 227 -16.10 -24.57 -17.25
CA ASN A 227 -15.96 -25.95 -16.79
C ASN A 227 -15.59 -26.04 -15.31
N TYR A 228 -14.56 -25.31 -14.89
CA TYR A 228 -14.17 -25.28 -13.47
C TYR A 228 -15.27 -24.67 -12.60
N SER A 229 -15.89 -23.60 -13.03
CA SER A 229 -16.97 -22.91 -12.30
C SER A 229 -18.21 -23.80 -12.14
N SER A 230 -18.59 -24.54 -13.19
CA SER A 230 -19.69 -25.50 -13.15
C SER A 230 -19.40 -26.64 -12.15
N LYS A 231 -18.19 -27.23 -12.19
CA LYS A 231 -17.79 -28.29 -11.25
C LYS A 231 -17.81 -27.80 -9.80
N ILE A 232 -17.29 -26.59 -9.54
CA ILE A 232 -17.32 -25.95 -8.21
C ILE A 232 -18.78 -25.78 -7.76
N LYS A 233 -19.66 -25.22 -8.61
CA LYS A 233 -21.07 -24.99 -8.31
C LYS A 233 -21.81 -26.29 -8.01
N LYS A 234 -21.61 -27.35 -8.82
CA LYS A 234 -22.23 -28.68 -8.60
C LYS A 234 -21.86 -29.26 -7.24
N ILE A 235 -20.57 -29.20 -6.85
CA ILE A 235 -20.12 -29.71 -5.55
C ILE A 235 -20.64 -28.84 -4.40
N SER A 236 -20.58 -27.53 -4.54
CA SER A 236 -21.11 -26.60 -3.53
C SER A 236 -22.59 -26.83 -3.26
N ASN A 237 -23.41 -26.95 -4.31
CA ASN A 237 -24.86 -27.19 -4.20
C ASN A 237 -25.16 -28.55 -3.53
N ARG A 238 -24.41 -29.60 -3.88
CA ARG A 238 -24.58 -30.94 -3.29
C ARG A 238 -24.40 -30.93 -1.77
N PHE A 239 -23.41 -30.17 -1.27
CA PHE A 239 -23.11 -30.14 0.16
C PHE A 239 -23.66 -28.89 0.85
N LYS A 240 -24.29 -27.97 0.12
CA LYS A 240 -24.73 -26.64 0.60
C LYS A 240 -23.60 -25.86 1.30
N LYS A 241 -22.37 -25.93 0.74
CA LYS A 241 -21.15 -25.30 1.25
C LYS A 241 -20.47 -24.51 0.12
N TYR A 242 -20.31 -23.21 0.33
CA TYR A 242 -19.90 -22.28 -0.73
C TYR A 242 -18.56 -21.61 -0.46
N ASP A 243 -17.99 -21.81 0.72
CA ASP A 243 -16.72 -21.22 1.15
C ASP A 243 -15.69 -22.28 1.54
N ALA A 244 -14.42 -21.89 1.56
CA ALA A 244 -13.31 -22.79 1.85
C ALA A 244 -13.35 -23.34 3.29
N LYS A 245 -13.76 -22.53 4.28
CA LYS A 245 -13.81 -22.92 5.70
C LYS A 245 -14.82 -24.04 5.91
N SER A 246 -16.03 -23.86 5.39
CA SER A 246 -17.09 -24.87 5.49
C SER A 246 -16.75 -26.12 4.67
N MET A 247 -16.11 -25.97 3.48
CA MET A 247 -15.71 -27.10 2.64
C MET A 247 -14.57 -27.92 3.29
N THR A 248 -13.66 -27.28 4.04
CA THR A 248 -12.58 -27.96 4.76
C THR A 248 -13.11 -28.96 5.80
N THR A 249 -14.30 -28.72 6.38
CA THR A 249 -14.91 -29.67 7.34
C THR A 249 -15.22 -31.03 6.70
N LEU A 250 -15.45 -31.04 5.38
CA LEU A 250 -15.74 -32.29 4.63
C LEU A 250 -14.48 -33.12 4.37
N LEU A 251 -13.30 -32.51 4.34
CA LEU A 251 -12.04 -33.26 4.17
C LEU A 251 -11.79 -34.24 5.30
N ARG A 252 -12.31 -33.94 6.50
CA ARG A 252 -12.15 -34.78 7.70
C ARG A 252 -13.08 -36.01 7.72
N LYS A 253 -14.12 -36.01 6.87
CA LYS A 253 -15.13 -37.10 6.87
C LYS A 253 -14.67 -38.39 6.18
N GLY A 254 -13.55 -38.34 5.43
CA GLY A 254 -13.04 -39.50 4.69
C GLY A 254 -13.88 -39.88 3.46
N GLY A 255 -13.47 -40.96 2.78
CA GLY A 255 -14.19 -41.57 1.68
C GLY A 255 -14.60 -40.63 0.54
N PHE A 256 -15.75 -40.91 -0.07
CA PHE A 256 -16.31 -40.17 -1.21
C PHE A 256 -16.48 -38.64 -0.91
N VAL A 257 -16.93 -38.30 0.30
CA VAL A 257 -17.17 -36.91 0.71
C VAL A 257 -15.86 -36.10 0.71
N SER A 258 -14.80 -36.69 1.25
CA SER A 258 -13.45 -36.09 1.22
C SER A 258 -12.93 -35.97 -0.22
N GLY A 259 -13.16 -36.98 -1.08
CA GLY A 259 -12.82 -36.95 -2.49
C GLY A 259 -13.48 -35.75 -3.23
N MET A 260 -14.76 -35.54 -3.00
CA MET A 260 -15.50 -34.42 -3.58
C MET A 260 -15.00 -33.05 -3.06
N ALA A 261 -14.68 -32.96 -1.78
CA ALA A 261 -14.10 -31.72 -1.21
C ALA A 261 -12.72 -31.44 -1.82
N LYS A 262 -11.85 -32.44 -1.99
CA LYS A 262 -10.57 -32.31 -2.71
C LYS A 262 -10.78 -31.87 -4.16
N ALA A 263 -11.75 -32.41 -4.87
CA ALA A 263 -12.10 -32.01 -6.23
C ALA A 263 -12.55 -30.53 -6.28
N TRP A 264 -13.34 -30.08 -5.29
CA TRP A 264 -13.73 -28.69 -5.18
C TRP A 264 -12.50 -27.76 -5.05
N PHE A 265 -11.61 -28.05 -4.10
CA PHE A 265 -10.38 -27.27 -3.92
C PHE A 265 -9.49 -27.28 -5.15
N SER A 266 -9.36 -28.42 -5.83
CA SER A 266 -8.60 -28.53 -7.08
C SER A 266 -9.18 -27.63 -8.18
N ASN A 267 -10.51 -27.63 -8.38
CA ASN A 267 -11.14 -26.79 -9.39
C ASN A 267 -11.06 -25.29 -9.03
N VAL A 268 -11.18 -24.93 -7.75
CA VAL A 268 -10.96 -23.55 -7.30
C VAL A 268 -9.53 -23.10 -7.60
N ARG A 269 -8.53 -23.94 -7.31
CA ARG A 269 -7.12 -23.67 -7.62
C ARG A 269 -6.88 -23.51 -9.12
N LYS A 270 -7.40 -24.42 -9.94
CA LYS A 270 -7.27 -24.38 -11.41
C LYS A 270 -7.88 -23.10 -11.97
N ARG A 271 -9.11 -22.75 -11.54
CA ARG A 271 -9.78 -21.51 -11.96
C ARG A 271 -8.98 -20.27 -11.57
N LYS A 272 -8.43 -20.23 -10.34
CA LYS A 272 -7.59 -19.12 -9.87
C LYS A 272 -6.31 -19.01 -10.70
N LEU A 273 -5.67 -20.13 -11.01
CA LEU A 273 -4.45 -20.16 -11.83
C LEU A 273 -4.73 -19.66 -13.26
N LEU A 274 -5.83 -20.13 -13.87
CA LEU A 274 -6.27 -19.66 -15.19
C LEU A 274 -6.43 -18.15 -15.20
N LEU A 275 -7.16 -17.56 -14.25
CA LEU A 275 -7.35 -16.11 -14.16
C LEU A 275 -6.04 -15.35 -13.94
N SER A 276 -5.09 -15.92 -13.16
CA SER A 276 -3.78 -15.30 -12.94
C SER A 276 -2.90 -15.30 -14.18
N CYS A 277 -3.06 -16.34 -15.03
CA CYS A 277 -2.25 -16.57 -16.23
C CYS A 277 -2.99 -16.21 -17.53
N ALA A 278 -4.16 -15.59 -17.46
CA ALA A 278 -4.96 -15.25 -18.63
C ALA A 278 -4.14 -14.44 -19.64
N GLU A 279 -4.15 -14.88 -20.89
CA GLU A 279 -3.28 -14.37 -21.96
C GLU A 279 -3.43 -12.87 -22.17
N ASN A 280 -4.67 -12.40 -22.32
CA ASN A 280 -4.94 -10.97 -22.51
C ASN A 280 -4.53 -10.11 -21.32
N LYS A 281 -4.54 -10.68 -20.10
CA LYS A 281 -4.05 -10.01 -18.90
C LYS A 281 -2.53 -9.82 -18.95
N LEU A 282 -1.80 -10.86 -19.31
CA LEU A 282 -0.35 -10.81 -19.43
C LEU A 282 0.09 -9.92 -20.60
N LEU A 283 -0.60 -10.00 -21.76
CA LEU A 283 -0.36 -9.10 -22.90
C LEU A 283 -0.59 -7.63 -22.54
N SER A 284 -1.62 -7.33 -21.76
CA SER A 284 -1.86 -5.95 -21.27
C SER A 284 -0.73 -5.46 -20.37
N ALA A 285 -0.19 -6.32 -19.51
CA ALA A 285 0.97 -5.98 -18.68
C ALA A 285 2.23 -5.76 -19.52
N VAL A 286 2.47 -6.61 -20.52
CA VAL A 286 3.57 -6.44 -21.48
C VAL A 286 3.45 -5.09 -22.20
N ASN A 287 2.26 -4.74 -22.72
CA ASN A 287 2.03 -3.47 -23.39
C ASN A 287 2.26 -2.26 -22.47
N LEU A 288 1.88 -2.34 -21.19
CA LEU A 288 2.20 -1.29 -20.22
C LEU A 288 3.70 -1.08 -20.08
N VAL A 289 4.46 -2.17 -19.97
CA VAL A 289 5.91 -2.11 -19.76
C VAL A 289 6.64 -1.64 -21.02
N THR A 290 6.30 -2.23 -22.17
CA THR A 290 7.10 -2.05 -23.40
C THR A 290 6.70 -0.82 -24.22
N LYS A 291 5.40 -0.47 -24.21
CA LYS A 291 4.89 0.62 -25.05
C LYS A 291 4.54 1.88 -24.26
N LYS A 292 3.91 1.73 -23.07
CA LYS A 292 3.44 2.90 -22.33
C LYS A 292 4.51 3.48 -21.41
N PHE A 293 5.29 2.63 -20.77
CA PHE A 293 6.29 3.03 -19.78
C PHE A 293 7.66 2.37 -20.05
N PRO A 294 8.22 2.54 -21.25
CA PRO A 294 9.54 2.00 -21.54
C PRO A 294 10.57 2.65 -20.61
N ASN A 295 11.42 1.83 -20.02
CA ASN A 295 12.50 2.28 -19.13
C ASN A 295 12.04 2.95 -17.81
N GLU A 296 10.80 2.75 -17.38
CA GLU A 296 10.33 3.18 -16.08
C GLU A 296 10.42 2.06 -15.04
N LYS A 297 10.72 2.43 -13.80
CA LYS A 297 10.71 1.49 -12.66
C LYS A 297 9.29 1.05 -12.34
N ILE A 298 8.89 -0.10 -12.89
CA ILE A 298 7.58 -0.70 -12.68
C ILE A 298 7.69 -1.88 -11.75
N MET A 299 6.75 -1.99 -10.81
CA MET A 299 6.59 -3.15 -9.97
C MET A 299 5.33 -3.90 -10.37
N ILE A 300 5.45 -5.19 -10.67
CA ILE A 300 4.33 -6.03 -11.09
C ILE A 300 4.10 -7.15 -10.08
N PHE A 301 2.88 -7.21 -9.58
CA PHE A 301 2.47 -8.21 -8.59
C PHE A 301 1.53 -9.26 -9.15
N SER A 302 1.80 -10.50 -8.79
CA SER A 302 0.85 -11.60 -8.91
C SER A 302 0.91 -12.52 -7.68
N GLU A 303 -0.05 -13.43 -7.58
CA GLU A 303 -0.12 -14.42 -6.50
C GLU A 303 0.51 -15.76 -6.86
N THR A 304 0.87 -15.98 -8.11
CA THR A 304 1.41 -17.26 -8.59
C THR A 304 2.75 -17.07 -9.28
N ILE A 305 3.66 -18.00 -9.05
CA ILE A 305 4.97 -18.03 -9.74
C ILE A 305 4.75 -18.24 -11.23
N ASP A 306 3.77 -19.10 -11.60
CA ASP A 306 3.46 -19.42 -12.99
C ASP A 306 3.12 -18.19 -13.82
N SER A 307 2.26 -17.29 -13.30
CA SER A 307 1.88 -16.06 -14.02
C SER A 307 3.06 -15.10 -14.19
N ILE A 308 3.90 -14.98 -13.16
CA ILE A 308 5.07 -14.09 -13.19
C ILE A 308 6.16 -14.66 -14.10
N SER A 309 6.37 -15.98 -14.11
CA SER A 309 7.33 -16.62 -15.04
C SER A 309 6.90 -16.48 -16.49
N LYS A 310 5.61 -16.73 -16.80
CA LYS A 310 5.07 -16.49 -18.14
C LYS A 310 5.23 -15.03 -18.57
N LEU A 311 4.91 -14.10 -17.67
CA LEU A 311 5.06 -12.67 -17.97
C LEU A 311 6.52 -12.31 -18.25
N ARG A 312 7.47 -12.82 -17.46
CA ARG A 312 8.90 -12.62 -17.73
C ARG A 312 9.28 -13.13 -19.12
N ASP A 313 8.91 -14.36 -19.44
CA ASP A 313 9.24 -14.98 -20.73
C ASP A 313 8.66 -14.17 -21.92
N MET A 314 7.42 -13.64 -21.75
CA MET A 314 6.81 -12.74 -22.74
C MET A 314 7.54 -11.41 -22.86
N LEU A 315 8.02 -10.81 -21.77
CA LEU A 315 8.80 -9.57 -21.79
C LEU A 315 10.17 -9.79 -22.44
N GLU A 316 10.85 -10.89 -22.09
CA GLU A 316 12.15 -11.25 -22.66
C GLU A 316 12.04 -11.53 -24.18
N SER A 317 10.95 -12.16 -24.64
CA SER A 317 10.70 -12.37 -26.09
C SER A 317 10.55 -11.05 -26.87
N GLN A 318 10.19 -9.95 -26.18
CA GLN A 318 10.13 -8.60 -26.75
C GLN A 318 11.40 -7.77 -26.45
N GLY A 319 12.50 -8.40 -26.03
CA GLY A 319 13.77 -7.74 -25.74
C GLY A 319 13.79 -6.95 -24.42
N THR A 320 12.78 -7.11 -23.56
CA THR A 320 12.71 -6.42 -22.27
C THR A 320 13.15 -7.34 -21.14
N LYS A 321 14.33 -7.09 -20.57
CA LYS A 321 14.85 -7.83 -19.42
C LYS A 321 14.00 -7.55 -18.18
N ALA A 322 13.55 -8.60 -17.50
CA ALA A 322 12.77 -8.52 -16.28
C ALA A 322 13.32 -9.46 -15.19
N MET A 323 13.27 -9.04 -13.93
CA MET A 323 13.75 -9.85 -12.82
C MET A 323 12.61 -10.20 -11.88
N ILE A 324 12.64 -11.43 -11.34
CA ILE A 324 11.66 -11.94 -10.39
C ILE A 324 12.24 -11.88 -8.99
N ILE A 325 11.42 -11.43 -8.03
CA ILE A 325 11.67 -11.58 -6.60
C ILE A 325 10.56 -12.43 -5.98
N ASP A 326 10.94 -13.56 -5.39
CA ASP A 326 10.05 -14.45 -4.65
C ASP A 326 10.60 -14.77 -3.24
N SER A 327 9.89 -15.62 -2.48
CA SER A 327 10.30 -16.02 -1.12
C SER A 327 11.57 -16.88 -1.08
N ASN A 328 11.95 -17.51 -2.19
CA ASN A 328 13.07 -18.44 -2.27
C ASN A 328 14.41 -17.73 -2.47
N ILE A 329 14.37 -16.44 -2.87
CA ILE A 329 15.56 -15.64 -3.12
C ILE A 329 16.17 -15.19 -1.79
N ASN A 330 17.44 -15.54 -1.57
CA ASN A 330 18.17 -15.12 -0.37
C ASN A 330 18.45 -13.60 -0.35
N SER A 331 18.79 -13.08 0.84
CA SER A 331 18.96 -11.64 1.06
C SER A 331 20.06 -11.01 0.17
N ARG A 332 21.15 -11.73 -0.11
CA ARG A 332 22.26 -11.23 -0.96
C ARG A 332 21.84 -11.09 -2.42
N LYS A 333 21.23 -12.14 -3.00
CA LYS A 333 20.69 -12.08 -4.38
C LYS A 333 19.64 -11.00 -4.54
N ARG A 334 18.78 -10.86 -3.53
CA ARG A 334 17.72 -9.83 -3.51
C ARG A 334 18.31 -8.42 -3.50
N ALA A 335 19.31 -8.16 -2.68
CA ALA A 335 20.01 -6.87 -2.65
C ALA A 335 20.67 -6.57 -4.01
N ALA A 336 21.29 -7.57 -4.63
CA ALA A 336 21.88 -7.42 -5.97
C ALA A 336 20.83 -7.05 -7.03
N ILE A 337 19.68 -7.75 -7.06
CA ILE A 337 18.57 -7.44 -7.98
C ILE A 337 18.10 -6.00 -7.79
N LEU A 338 17.88 -5.58 -6.53
CA LEU A 338 17.41 -4.21 -6.24
C LEU A 338 18.42 -3.13 -6.64
N ASN A 339 19.73 -3.41 -6.53
CA ASN A 339 20.77 -2.48 -6.95
C ASN A 339 20.86 -2.34 -8.49
N GLN A 340 20.53 -3.40 -9.23
CA GLN A 340 20.50 -3.40 -10.69
C GLN A 340 19.22 -2.78 -11.25
N TRP A 341 18.14 -2.74 -10.46
CA TRP A 341 16.84 -2.25 -10.88
C TRP A 341 16.84 -0.76 -11.21
N GLY A 342 16.42 -0.44 -12.43
CA GLY A 342 16.44 0.91 -12.99
C GLY A 342 17.79 1.29 -13.60
N ARG A 343 18.71 0.31 -13.76
CA ARG A 343 19.98 0.44 -14.49
C ARG A 343 20.10 -0.63 -15.56
N GLU A 344 20.00 -1.90 -15.17
CA GLU A 344 20.14 -3.05 -16.06
C GLU A 344 18.78 -3.60 -16.53
N PHE A 345 17.73 -3.37 -15.77
CA PHE A 345 16.35 -3.72 -16.09
C PHE A 345 15.39 -2.78 -15.37
N TYR A 346 14.16 -2.67 -15.88
CA TYR A 346 13.15 -1.74 -15.35
C TYR A 346 11.93 -2.41 -14.74
N PRO A 347 11.31 -3.47 -15.31
CA PRO A 347 10.21 -4.18 -14.64
C PRO A 347 10.74 -5.13 -13.57
N LEU A 348 10.23 -4.99 -12.35
CA LEU A 348 10.47 -5.90 -11.24
C LEU A 348 9.19 -6.70 -10.99
N LEU A 349 9.29 -8.00 -11.12
CA LEU A 349 8.18 -8.93 -10.98
C LEU A 349 8.21 -9.57 -9.59
N SER A 350 7.07 -9.64 -8.90
CA SER A 350 7.03 -10.15 -7.54
C SER A 350 5.84 -11.06 -7.25
N VAL A 351 6.12 -12.13 -6.51
CA VAL A 351 5.11 -13.06 -5.97
C VAL A 351 5.16 -13.00 -4.46
N HIS A 352 4.05 -12.64 -3.80
CA HIS A 352 3.88 -12.64 -2.33
C HIS A 352 4.95 -11.94 -1.48
N THR A 353 6.11 -11.57 -2.03
CA THR A 353 7.33 -11.31 -1.28
C THR A 353 7.46 -9.89 -0.78
N LEU A 354 6.68 -8.96 -1.31
CA LEU A 354 6.79 -7.55 -0.92
C LEU A 354 6.09 -7.19 0.39
N GLU A 355 5.50 -8.19 1.04
CA GLU A 355 5.16 -8.10 2.47
C GLU A 355 6.41 -7.95 3.35
N ILE A 356 7.60 -8.13 2.76
CA ILE A 356 8.90 -8.14 3.44
C ILE A 356 9.57 -6.78 3.31
N GLY A 357 9.33 -5.89 4.26
CA GLY A 357 10.24 -4.82 4.71
C GLY A 357 11.04 -3.97 3.73
N PHE A 358 10.81 -4.03 2.39
CA PHE A 358 11.55 -3.19 1.44
C PHE A 358 11.02 -1.77 1.40
N ASP A 359 11.93 -0.83 1.51
CA ASP A 359 11.67 0.56 1.25
C ASP A 359 11.99 0.87 -0.23
N LEU A 360 10.96 1.14 -1.02
CA LEU A 360 11.07 1.41 -2.45
C LEU A 360 10.38 2.74 -2.81
N PRO A 361 10.83 3.86 -2.25
CA PRO A 361 10.16 5.14 -2.43
C PRO A 361 10.19 5.66 -3.88
N HIS A 362 11.17 5.22 -4.69
CA HIS A 362 11.33 5.69 -6.08
C HIS A 362 10.33 5.08 -7.06
N VAL A 363 9.60 4.03 -6.68
CA VAL A 363 8.64 3.37 -7.58
C VAL A 363 7.37 4.19 -7.69
N ARG A 364 7.04 4.58 -8.93
CA ARG A 364 5.83 5.37 -9.22
C ARG A 364 4.69 4.52 -9.73
N ILE A 365 4.99 3.37 -10.34
CA ILE A 365 4.05 2.55 -11.09
C ILE A 365 4.00 1.15 -10.49
N GLU A 366 2.81 0.74 -10.12
CA GLU A 366 2.50 -0.62 -9.67
C GLU A 366 1.47 -1.24 -10.61
N VAL A 367 1.68 -2.48 -11.00
CA VAL A 367 0.72 -3.27 -11.77
C VAL A 367 0.30 -4.47 -10.95
N ILE A 368 -0.99 -4.61 -10.70
CA ILE A 368 -1.58 -5.72 -9.95
C ILE A 368 -2.29 -6.64 -10.94
N LEU A 369 -1.74 -7.85 -11.13
CA LEU A 369 -2.34 -8.91 -11.96
C LEU A 369 -3.28 -9.81 -11.16
N ALA A 370 -2.93 -10.08 -9.91
CA ALA A 370 -3.73 -10.86 -9.00
C ALA A 370 -3.42 -10.47 -7.56
N THR A 371 -4.43 -10.50 -6.70
CA THR A 371 -4.25 -10.21 -5.27
C THR A 371 -5.11 -11.13 -4.40
N THR A 372 -4.73 -11.25 -3.14
CA THR A 372 -5.50 -11.98 -2.14
C THR A 372 -6.79 -11.22 -1.82
N SER A 373 -7.78 -11.91 -1.28
CA SER A 373 -8.97 -11.28 -0.69
C SER A 373 -8.67 -10.57 0.65
N ASN A 374 -7.43 -10.62 1.11
CA ASN A 374 -7.02 -10.02 2.38
C ASN A 374 -6.70 -8.53 2.19
N MET A 375 -7.60 -7.66 2.63
CA MET A 375 -7.49 -6.21 2.55
C MET A 375 -6.17 -5.69 3.15
N ASN A 376 -5.73 -6.25 4.29
CA ASN A 376 -4.50 -5.82 4.96
C ASN A 376 -3.27 -6.02 4.08
N GLN A 377 -3.21 -7.13 3.34
CA GLN A 377 -2.11 -7.38 2.40
C GLN A 377 -2.14 -6.40 1.24
N VAL A 378 -3.33 -6.10 0.72
CA VAL A 378 -3.48 -5.11 -0.37
C VAL A 378 -3.04 -3.72 0.10
N ILE A 379 -3.47 -3.28 1.28
CA ILE A 379 -3.06 -1.98 1.86
C ILE A 379 -1.55 -1.93 2.09
N GLN A 380 -0.95 -2.99 2.61
CA GLN A 380 0.50 -3.05 2.81
C GLN A 380 1.29 -3.00 1.51
N ARG A 381 0.80 -3.63 0.43
CA ARG A 381 1.42 -3.57 -0.91
C ARG A 381 1.35 -2.15 -1.46
N ILE A 382 0.15 -1.64 -1.60
CA ILE A 382 -0.08 -0.28 -2.12
C ILE A 382 0.68 0.76 -1.30
N GLY A 383 0.67 0.65 0.02
CA GLY A 383 1.36 1.57 0.91
C GLY A 383 2.87 1.72 0.66
N ARG A 384 3.50 0.77 -0.02
CA ARG A 384 4.92 0.87 -0.42
C ARG A 384 5.12 1.80 -1.59
N VAL A 385 4.24 1.68 -2.58
CA VAL A 385 4.27 2.55 -3.76
C VAL A 385 3.80 3.96 -3.42
N LEU A 386 3.05 4.16 -2.34
CA LEU A 386 2.63 5.48 -1.89
C LEU A 386 3.71 6.28 -1.15
N ARG A 387 4.82 5.68 -0.77
CA ARG A 387 5.89 6.39 -0.06
C ARG A 387 6.38 7.58 -0.85
N LYS A 388 6.49 8.71 -0.16
CA LYS A 388 6.96 9.97 -0.75
C LYS A 388 8.45 9.87 -1.09
N TYR A 389 8.80 10.43 -2.23
CA TYR A 389 10.17 10.61 -2.68
C TYR A 389 10.24 11.94 -3.43
N GLU A 390 11.41 12.53 -3.54
CA GLU A 390 11.61 13.78 -4.25
C GLU A 390 11.09 13.69 -5.69
N GLY A 391 10.26 14.67 -6.08
CA GLY A 391 9.60 14.66 -7.39
C GLY A 391 8.46 13.64 -7.57
N LYS A 392 8.06 12.91 -6.51
CA LYS A 392 6.97 11.93 -6.58
C LYS A 392 5.73 12.42 -5.83
N ASP A 393 4.77 12.99 -6.55
CA ASP A 393 3.48 13.42 -6.00
C ASP A 393 2.37 12.42 -6.24
N LEU A 394 2.50 11.58 -7.28
CA LEU A 394 1.52 10.60 -7.71
C LEU A 394 2.10 9.17 -7.67
N ALA A 395 1.24 8.20 -7.39
CA ALA A 395 1.52 6.78 -7.54
C ALA A 395 0.43 6.15 -8.41
N LEU A 396 0.81 5.56 -9.53
CA LEU A 396 -0.09 4.91 -10.47
C LEU A 396 -0.23 3.43 -10.13
N ILE A 397 -1.46 2.97 -9.93
CA ILE A 397 -1.76 1.58 -9.57
C ILE A 397 -2.67 1.00 -10.65
N TYR A 398 -2.08 0.26 -11.59
CA TYR A 398 -2.82 -0.46 -12.62
C TYR A 398 -3.34 -1.77 -12.07
N VAL A 399 -4.64 -2.00 -12.19
CA VAL A 399 -5.28 -3.26 -11.79
C VAL A 399 -5.80 -3.94 -13.05
N ILE A 400 -5.11 -4.97 -13.52
CA ILE A 400 -5.52 -5.72 -14.70
C ILE A 400 -6.37 -6.91 -14.25
N TYR A 401 -7.63 -6.95 -14.66
CA TYR A 401 -8.58 -7.97 -14.25
C TYR A 401 -9.44 -8.48 -15.40
N VAL A 402 -9.86 -9.74 -15.27
CA VAL A 402 -10.73 -10.39 -16.24
C VAL A 402 -12.17 -10.12 -15.87
N SER A 403 -12.90 -9.43 -16.76
CA SER A 403 -14.31 -9.08 -16.55
C SER A 403 -15.23 -10.32 -16.51
N ASP A 404 -16.36 -10.15 -15.85
CA ASP A 404 -17.44 -11.12 -15.75
C ASP A 404 -16.99 -12.46 -15.10
N THR A 405 -15.92 -12.37 -14.27
CA THR A 405 -15.34 -13.50 -13.54
C THR A 405 -15.17 -13.17 -12.05
N LYS A 406 -14.58 -14.10 -11.31
CA LYS A 406 -14.19 -13.84 -9.91
C LYS A 406 -13.08 -12.80 -9.76
N ASP A 407 -12.47 -12.41 -10.85
CA ASP A 407 -11.39 -11.40 -10.89
C ASP A 407 -11.90 -9.96 -10.78
N ASP A 408 -13.16 -9.69 -11.10
CA ASP A 408 -13.80 -8.37 -10.96
C ASP A 408 -13.66 -7.78 -9.56
N ASN A 409 -13.65 -8.63 -8.53
CA ASN A 409 -13.51 -8.20 -7.13
C ASN A 409 -12.15 -7.57 -6.81
N ILE A 410 -11.11 -7.82 -7.63
CA ILE A 410 -9.76 -7.30 -7.39
C ILE A 410 -9.74 -5.77 -7.48
N HIS A 411 -10.35 -5.22 -8.52
CA HIS A 411 -10.43 -3.78 -8.71
C HIS A 411 -11.15 -3.08 -7.54
N GLU A 412 -12.31 -3.60 -7.15
CA GLU A 412 -13.05 -3.06 -6.01
C GLU A 412 -12.27 -3.16 -4.69
N LEU A 413 -11.54 -4.26 -4.50
CA LEU A 413 -10.70 -4.46 -3.32
C LEU A 413 -9.56 -3.42 -3.26
N VAL A 414 -8.85 -3.21 -4.38
CA VAL A 414 -7.77 -2.23 -4.49
C VAL A 414 -8.31 -0.81 -4.30
N LYS A 415 -9.44 -0.48 -4.92
CA LYS A 415 -10.11 0.81 -4.77
C LYS A 415 -10.49 1.06 -3.31
N LYS A 416 -11.08 0.06 -2.64
CA LYS A 416 -11.37 0.13 -1.21
C LYS A 416 -10.09 0.34 -0.39
N ALA A 417 -9.03 -0.40 -0.64
CA ALA A 417 -7.77 -0.29 0.10
C ALA A 417 -7.17 1.13 0.09
N VAL A 418 -7.39 1.87 -0.99
CA VAL A 418 -6.92 3.24 -1.15
C VAL A 418 -7.89 4.28 -0.57
N THR A 419 -9.20 3.95 -0.58
CA THR A 419 -10.26 4.90 -0.16
C THR A 419 -10.80 4.64 1.24
N THR A 420 -10.49 3.48 1.84
CA THR A 420 -10.99 3.10 3.18
C THR A 420 -10.26 3.88 4.26
N ASP A 421 -10.65 5.08 4.40
CA ASP A 421 -10.88 5.66 5.70
C ASP A 421 -12.31 5.29 6.07
N SER A 422 -12.50 4.76 7.24
CA SER A 422 -13.82 4.42 7.73
C SER A 422 -14.78 5.59 7.43
N ARG A 423 -15.73 5.39 6.53
CA ARG A 423 -16.78 6.39 6.24
C ARG A 423 -17.49 6.85 7.50
N GLN A 424 -17.44 6.03 8.56
CA GLN A 424 -18.01 6.32 9.87
C GLN A 424 -17.17 7.31 10.69
N GLU A 425 -15.83 7.27 10.61
CA GLU A 425 -14.98 8.21 11.33
C GLU A 425 -14.96 9.59 10.68
N TYR A 426 -15.01 9.65 9.35
CA TYR A 426 -15.06 10.94 8.65
C TYR A 426 -16.38 11.68 8.90
N ARG A 427 -17.50 10.95 9.04
CA ARG A 427 -18.76 11.57 9.50
C ARG A 427 -18.66 12.07 10.92
N LYS A 428 -18.03 11.32 11.83
CA LYS A 428 -17.83 11.77 13.22
C LYS A 428 -16.82 12.91 13.33
N GLU A 429 -15.72 12.90 12.56
CA GLU A 429 -14.77 14.01 12.55
C GLU A 429 -15.33 15.24 11.81
N GLU A 430 -16.07 15.07 10.71
CA GLU A 430 -16.82 16.18 10.07
C GLU A 430 -17.94 16.72 10.99
N GLU A 431 -18.64 15.86 11.72
CA GLU A 431 -19.64 16.28 12.72
C GLU A 431 -18.97 16.97 13.93
N LEU A 432 -17.81 16.51 14.38
CA LEU A 432 -17.02 17.13 15.45
C LEU A 432 -16.33 18.43 15.00
N GLU A 433 -15.83 18.51 13.77
CA GLU A 433 -15.31 19.76 13.20
C GLU A 433 -16.43 20.74 12.87
N ASN A 434 -17.56 20.27 12.36
CA ASN A 434 -18.74 21.12 12.14
C ASN A 434 -19.32 21.64 13.47
N ASN A 435 -19.37 20.82 14.52
CA ASN A 435 -19.79 21.25 15.86
C ASN A 435 -18.79 22.23 16.49
N LYS A 436 -17.47 22.02 16.30
CA LYS A 436 -16.45 22.98 16.72
C LYS A 436 -16.48 24.27 15.91
N THR A 437 -16.86 24.19 14.64
CA THR A 437 -17.01 25.34 13.74
C THR A 437 -18.30 26.09 14.05
N GLU A 438 -19.41 25.41 14.36
CA GLU A 438 -20.65 26.05 14.81
C GLU A 438 -20.51 26.75 16.17
N ILE A 439 -19.70 26.19 17.08
CA ILE A 439 -19.38 26.85 18.36
C ILE A 439 -18.45 28.06 18.15
N LYS A 440 -17.52 28.02 17.18
CA LYS A 440 -16.71 29.16 16.77
C LYS A 440 -17.48 30.17 15.94
N GLU A 441 -18.35 29.74 15.02
CA GLU A 441 -19.18 30.62 14.19
C GLU A 441 -20.23 31.38 15.02
N LYS A 442 -20.69 30.85 16.14
CA LYS A 442 -21.52 31.62 17.11
C LYS A 442 -20.73 32.71 17.83
N ASN A 443 -19.40 32.59 17.88
CA ASN A 443 -18.52 33.62 18.46
C ASN A 443 -17.91 34.58 17.41
N ASP A 444 -17.93 34.21 16.10
CA ASP A 444 -17.26 34.94 15.01
C ASP A 444 -18.22 35.49 13.93
N VAL A 445 -19.51 35.73 14.26
CA VAL A 445 -20.50 36.27 13.31
C VAL A 445 -20.16 37.67 12.77
N LEU A 446 -19.03 38.28 13.15
CA LEU A 446 -18.60 39.58 12.68
C LEU A 446 -17.43 39.65 11.67
N ASN A 447 -16.80 38.50 11.29
CA ASN A 447 -15.73 38.55 10.28
C ASN A 447 -15.58 37.20 9.57
N ASN A 448 -16.14 37.01 8.38
CA ASN A 448 -15.42 36.27 7.31
C ASN A 448 -16.23 35.94 6.06
N ASN A 449 -16.08 36.74 5.02
CA ASN A 449 -16.46 36.41 3.64
C ASN A 449 -15.36 35.62 2.85
N ASN A 450 -14.23 35.27 3.47
CA ASN A 450 -13.09 34.66 2.74
C ASN A 450 -13.03 33.11 2.79
N ASN A 451 -13.73 32.45 3.70
CA ASN A 451 -13.66 30.98 3.82
C ASN A 451 -14.54 30.19 2.83
N ASN A 452 -15.63 30.80 2.34
CA ASN A 452 -16.52 30.17 1.36
C ASN A 452 -15.84 29.98 -0.01
N SER A 453 -14.92 30.85 -0.41
CA SER A 453 -14.24 30.75 -1.71
C SER A 453 -13.23 29.60 -1.78
N LYS A 454 -12.55 29.28 -0.67
CA LYS A 454 -11.60 28.15 -0.57
C LYS A 454 -12.30 26.79 -0.55
N ARG A 455 -13.47 26.71 0.11
CA ARG A 455 -14.28 25.47 0.17
C ARG A 455 -14.91 25.14 -1.19
N MET A 456 -15.41 26.15 -1.93
CA MET A 456 -15.90 26.00 -3.30
C MET A 456 -14.79 25.61 -4.28
N LYS A 457 -13.60 26.20 -4.21
CA LYS A 457 -12.46 25.83 -5.07
C LYS A 457 -12.07 24.35 -4.89
N LYS A 458 -11.99 23.85 -3.66
CA LYS A 458 -11.62 22.47 -3.35
C LYS A 458 -12.65 21.45 -3.88
N THR A 459 -13.93 21.79 -3.84
CA THR A 459 -15.03 20.95 -4.37
C THR A 459 -15.03 20.92 -5.90
N VAL A 460 -14.71 22.05 -6.55
CA VAL A 460 -14.62 22.15 -8.01
C VAL A 460 -13.43 21.37 -8.56
N GLU A 461 -12.26 21.43 -7.91
CA GLU A 461 -11.09 20.64 -8.30
C GLU A 461 -11.35 19.13 -8.18
N ARG A 462 -12.00 18.69 -7.11
CA ARG A 462 -12.38 17.28 -6.92
C ARG A 462 -13.31 16.79 -8.05
N LYS A 463 -14.34 17.55 -8.40
CA LYS A 463 -15.24 17.21 -9.51
C LYS A 463 -14.54 17.20 -10.89
N ARG A 464 -13.52 18.05 -11.08
CA ARG A 464 -12.71 18.04 -12.30
C ARG A 464 -11.85 16.79 -12.39
N LEU A 465 -11.24 16.40 -11.28
CA LEU A 465 -10.44 15.19 -11.19
C LEU A 465 -11.27 13.93 -11.46
N GLU A 466 -12.44 13.79 -10.86
CA GLU A 466 -13.37 12.67 -11.11
C GLU A 466 -13.79 12.59 -12.58
N LYS A 467 -14.05 13.74 -13.21
CA LYS A 467 -14.40 13.79 -14.66
C LYS A 467 -13.20 13.47 -15.55
N ALA A 468 -11.98 13.86 -15.18
CA ALA A 468 -10.76 13.49 -15.87
C ALA A 468 -10.50 11.98 -15.79
N TYR A 469 -10.75 11.37 -14.63
CA TYR A 469 -10.68 9.92 -14.44
C TYR A 469 -11.62 9.15 -15.37
N ASN A 470 -12.87 9.59 -15.48
CA ASN A 470 -13.84 8.96 -16.37
C ASN A 470 -13.40 9.01 -17.84
N ILE A 471 -12.68 10.06 -18.25
CA ILE A 471 -12.10 10.15 -19.59
C ILE A 471 -10.99 9.13 -19.77
N ILE A 472 -10.09 8.97 -18.79
CA ILE A 472 -8.97 8.00 -18.84
C ILE A 472 -9.50 6.57 -18.83
N GLU A 473 -10.41 6.22 -17.93
CA GLU A 473 -11.05 4.90 -17.90
C GLU A 473 -11.67 4.53 -19.24
N SER A 474 -12.28 5.51 -19.93
CA SER A 474 -12.92 5.29 -21.23
C SER A 474 -11.94 5.22 -22.40
N THR A 475 -10.75 5.82 -22.27
CA THR A 475 -9.69 5.80 -23.31
C THR A 475 -9.12 4.40 -23.53
N LEU A 476 -9.31 3.49 -22.57
CA LEU A 476 -8.85 2.09 -22.65
C LEU A 476 -9.71 1.22 -23.58
N PHE A 477 -10.95 1.62 -23.85
CA PHE A 477 -11.91 0.87 -24.67
C PHE A 477 -12.24 1.53 -26.02
N GLU A 478 -12.26 2.85 -26.03
CA GLU A 478 -12.36 3.67 -27.25
C GLU A 478 -11.35 4.81 -27.09
N PRO A 479 -10.51 5.14 -28.08
CA PRO A 479 -9.50 6.19 -27.92
C PRO A 479 -10.17 7.54 -27.67
N MET A 480 -10.22 7.93 -26.38
CA MET A 480 -10.76 9.22 -25.95
C MET A 480 -9.70 10.32 -25.91
N ILE A 481 -8.43 9.94 -25.93
CA ILE A 481 -7.26 10.82 -25.99
C ILE A 481 -6.37 10.33 -27.14
N ILE A 482 -6.16 11.16 -28.14
CA ILE A 482 -5.37 10.86 -29.33
C ILE A 482 -4.29 11.93 -29.46
N GLU A 483 -3.03 11.53 -29.53
CA GLU A 483 -1.92 12.45 -29.83
C GLU A 483 -1.98 12.83 -31.33
N ILE A 484 -2.00 14.13 -31.62
CA ILE A 484 -2.00 14.66 -32.99
C ILE A 484 -0.55 15.05 -33.30
N ARG A 485 0.05 14.43 -34.30
CA ARG A 485 1.32 14.87 -34.86
C ARG A 485 1.02 15.85 -36.00
N GLU A 486 1.39 17.11 -35.84
CA GLU A 486 1.40 18.04 -36.98
C GLU A 486 2.63 17.72 -37.85
N GLU A 487 2.43 17.02 -38.96
CA GLU A 487 3.36 17.04 -40.08
C GLU A 487 3.13 18.35 -40.85
N LYS A 488 4.04 19.30 -40.76
CA LYS A 488 4.07 20.42 -41.66
C LYS A 488 4.56 19.90 -43.02
N GLU A 489 3.64 19.74 -43.98
CA GLU A 489 3.99 19.65 -45.40
C GLU A 489 4.70 20.95 -45.81
N GLY A 490 6.00 20.83 -46.11
CA GLY A 490 6.76 21.90 -46.67
C GLY A 490 6.32 22.17 -48.09
N LEU A 491 5.67 23.30 -48.33
CA LEU A 491 5.54 23.88 -49.68
C LEU A 491 6.94 24.23 -50.17
N GLN A 492 7.45 23.41 -51.11
CA GLN A 492 8.57 23.78 -51.93
C GLN A 492 8.15 24.92 -52.88
N GLN A 493 8.67 26.11 -52.66
CA GLN A 493 8.88 27.07 -53.72
C GLN A 493 10.37 27.25 -53.91
N GLN A 494 10.81 26.87 -55.10
CA GLN A 494 12.15 27.19 -55.63
C GLN A 494 12.28 28.69 -55.69
N ASP A 495 13.33 29.26 -55.12
CA ASP A 495 14.16 30.17 -55.86
C ASP A 495 15.53 30.40 -55.19
N SER A 496 16.47 30.60 -56.07
CA SER A 496 17.93 30.58 -55.95
C SER A 496 18.55 31.68 -55.07
N SER A 497 19.70 31.33 -54.56
CA SER A 497 20.94 32.14 -54.34
C SER A 497 21.29 32.64 -52.96
N HIS A 498 22.52 32.30 -52.62
CA HIS A 498 23.53 32.90 -51.70
C HIS A 498 23.42 32.70 -50.18
N GLU A 499 24.35 31.84 -49.78
CA GLU A 499 25.34 31.96 -48.69
C GLU A 499 24.95 32.62 -47.33
N ASN A 500 25.27 31.86 -46.34
CA ASN A 500 25.79 32.18 -44.99
C ASN A 500 24.82 32.25 -43.82
N GLU A 501 25.32 31.56 -42.81
CA GLU A 501 25.12 31.69 -41.37
C GLU A 501 24.09 30.79 -40.69
N GLU A 502 24.69 29.98 -39.84
CA GLU A 502 24.12 29.19 -38.77
C GLU A 502 22.97 29.91 -38.03
N ASN A 503 21.77 29.42 -38.22
CA ASN A 503 20.71 29.59 -37.26
C ASN A 503 20.01 28.23 -37.09
N GLN A 504 20.41 27.52 -36.05
CA GLN A 504 19.65 26.38 -35.54
C GLN A 504 18.29 26.90 -35.06
N SER A 505 17.30 26.94 -35.94
CA SER A 505 15.92 27.11 -35.56
C SER A 505 15.48 25.86 -34.79
N GLN A 506 15.39 25.97 -33.47
CA GLN A 506 14.69 25.02 -32.61
C GLN A 506 13.25 24.90 -33.12
N ILE A 507 12.95 23.78 -33.81
CA ILE A 507 11.59 23.41 -34.16
C ILE A 507 10.92 22.98 -32.86
N GLU A 508 10.17 23.89 -32.24
CA GLU A 508 9.30 23.56 -31.12
C GLU A 508 8.26 22.56 -31.59
N LYS A 509 8.43 21.30 -31.22
CA LYS A 509 7.46 20.23 -31.47
C LYS A 509 6.30 20.41 -30.52
N LYS A 510 5.23 21.07 -30.93
CA LYS A 510 3.98 21.16 -30.18
C LYS A 510 3.37 19.78 -29.99
N ARG A 511 3.13 19.38 -28.74
CA ARG A 511 2.41 18.16 -28.40
C ARG A 511 0.93 18.46 -28.19
N LEU A 512 0.14 18.20 -29.23
CA LEU A 512 -1.31 18.42 -29.27
C LEU A 512 -2.06 17.10 -29.09
N PHE A 513 -3.14 17.13 -28.31
CA PHE A 513 -3.98 15.99 -28.04
C PHE A 513 -5.45 16.29 -28.33
N ARG A 514 -6.17 15.37 -28.97
CA ARG A 514 -7.63 15.39 -29.08
C ARG A 514 -8.23 14.59 -27.94
N VAL A 515 -9.05 15.25 -27.12
CA VAL A 515 -9.67 14.65 -25.94
C VAL A 515 -11.18 14.72 -26.09
N ARG A 516 -11.86 13.57 -25.97
CA ARG A 516 -13.32 13.47 -26.06
C ARG A 516 -13.99 14.28 -24.93
N SER A 517 -15.09 14.94 -25.27
CA SER A 517 -15.87 15.80 -24.36
C SER A 517 -16.39 15.03 -23.13
N SER A 518 -16.99 13.85 -23.37
CA SER A 518 -17.52 12.95 -22.35
C SER A 518 -17.89 11.58 -22.96
N ILE A 519 -18.14 10.58 -22.11
CA ILE A 519 -18.59 9.24 -22.54
C ILE A 519 -19.92 9.31 -23.34
N LYS A 520 -20.78 10.27 -23.03
CA LYS A 520 -22.09 10.41 -23.62
C LYS A 520 -22.05 11.09 -25.02
N GLU A 521 -21.07 11.95 -25.29
CA GLU A 521 -20.90 12.69 -26.53
C GLU A 521 -19.82 12.07 -27.42
N LYS A 522 -20.14 11.00 -28.13
CA LYS A 522 -19.18 10.16 -28.87
C LYS A 522 -18.37 10.90 -29.96
N ASN A 523 -18.88 11.98 -30.51
CA ASN A 523 -18.28 12.68 -31.67
C ASN A 523 -17.75 14.08 -31.36
N LYS A 524 -17.66 14.47 -30.08
CA LYS A 524 -17.21 15.81 -29.71
C LYS A 524 -15.85 15.75 -28.99
N TYR A 525 -14.86 16.36 -29.61
CA TYR A 525 -13.48 16.40 -29.09
C TYR A 525 -13.06 17.84 -28.84
N TYR A 526 -12.10 17.99 -27.90
CA TYR A 526 -11.42 19.25 -27.64
C TYR A 526 -9.91 19.05 -27.80
N GLU A 527 -9.24 20.06 -28.34
CA GLU A 527 -7.78 20.03 -28.49
C GLU A 527 -7.14 20.55 -27.21
N VAL A 528 -6.12 19.86 -26.77
CA VAL A 528 -5.33 20.16 -25.58
C VAL A 528 -3.88 20.31 -25.98
N ASP A 529 -3.32 21.47 -25.73
CA ASP A 529 -1.89 21.74 -25.81
C ASP A 529 -1.31 21.61 -24.40
N ILE A 530 -0.52 20.58 -24.20
CA ILE A 530 0.04 20.26 -22.87
C ILE A 530 1.18 21.19 -22.52
N GLU A 531 1.98 21.62 -23.49
CA GLU A 531 3.14 22.49 -23.24
C GLU A 531 2.69 23.89 -22.79
N ASN A 532 1.66 24.40 -23.43
CA ASN A 532 1.07 25.70 -23.08
C ASN A 532 -0.05 25.60 -22.01
N GLY A 533 -0.45 24.39 -21.61
CA GLY A 533 -1.51 24.17 -20.64
C GLY A 533 -2.88 24.69 -21.09
N THR A 534 -3.18 24.67 -22.39
CA THR A 534 -4.42 25.21 -22.95
C THR A 534 -5.38 24.16 -23.47
N CYS A 535 -6.68 24.49 -23.58
CA CYS A 535 -7.72 23.61 -24.08
C CYS A 535 -8.82 24.40 -24.81
N THR A 536 -9.31 23.85 -25.92
CA THR A 536 -10.40 24.48 -26.72
C THR A 536 -11.78 24.32 -26.07
N CYS A 537 -11.94 23.65 -24.95
CA CYS A 537 -13.25 23.43 -24.31
C CYS A 537 -13.83 24.72 -23.69
N PRO A 538 -15.18 24.84 -23.60
CA PRO A 538 -15.82 26.00 -22.98
C PRO A 538 -15.37 26.26 -21.53
N ASP A 539 -15.20 25.20 -20.72
CA ASP A 539 -14.80 25.34 -19.32
C ASP A 539 -13.41 26.03 -19.16
N PHE A 540 -12.49 25.76 -20.09
CA PHE A 540 -11.20 26.44 -20.14
C PHE A 540 -11.33 27.89 -20.66
N LYS A 541 -12.07 28.09 -21.77
CA LYS A 541 -12.27 29.41 -22.40
C LYS A 541 -12.91 30.42 -21.45
N PHE A 542 -13.87 29.98 -20.62
CA PHE A 542 -14.57 30.88 -19.70
C PHE A 542 -13.85 31.11 -18.37
N LYS A 543 -13.06 30.14 -17.89
CA LYS A 543 -12.50 30.18 -16.52
C LYS A 543 -10.98 30.34 -16.47
N LEU A 544 -10.29 30.21 -17.60
CA LEU A 544 -8.82 30.25 -17.73
C LEU A 544 -8.06 29.38 -16.70
N ASN A 545 -8.70 28.32 -16.21
CA ASN A 545 -8.16 27.39 -15.23
C ASN A 545 -8.07 25.97 -15.83
N LYS A 546 -7.13 25.16 -15.36
CA LYS A 546 -7.03 23.75 -15.80
C LYS A 546 -8.38 23.04 -15.83
N CYS A 547 -8.85 22.68 -17.01
CA CYS A 547 -10.10 21.94 -17.18
C CYS A 547 -9.89 20.43 -17.03
N LYS A 548 -10.99 19.64 -17.01
CA LYS A 548 -10.92 18.18 -16.92
C LYS A 548 -10.12 17.52 -18.05
N HIS A 549 -10.08 18.12 -19.25
CA HIS A 549 -9.39 17.58 -20.42
C HIS A 549 -7.88 17.74 -20.29
N ILE A 550 -7.39 18.90 -19.84
CA ILE A 550 -5.96 19.10 -19.53
C ILE A 550 -5.52 18.13 -18.46
N VAL A 551 -6.29 18.02 -17.36
CA VAL A 551 -5.96 17.08 -16.28
C VAL A 551 -5.97 15.63 -16.77
N ALA A 552 -6.91 15.24 -17.63
CA ALA A 552 -6.96 13.90 -18.21
C ALA A 552 -5.75 13.62 -19.11
N THR A 553 -5.32 14.60 -19.92
CA THR A 553 -4.14 14.44 -20.79
C THR A 553 -2.84 14.39 -19.97
N GLU A 554 -2.70 15.24 -18.96
CA GLU A 554 -1.58 15.16 -18.03
C GLU A 554 -1.49 13.77 -17.37
N LEU A 555 -2.61 13.23 -16.90
CA LEU A 555 -2.66 11.90 -16.29
C LEU A 555 -2.47 10.76 -17.31
N PHE A 556 -2.80 10.99 -18.58
CA PHE A 556 -2.59 10.03 -19.67
C PHE A 556 -1.11 9.95 -20.08
N LEU A 557 -0.39 11.06 -19.99
CA LEU A 557 1.04 11.15 -20.31
C LEU A 557 1.96 10.71 -19.16
N PHE A 558 1.44 10.73 -17.93
CA PHE A 558 2.11 10.17 -16.76
C PHE A 558 1.83 8.67 -16.66
#